data_b8d28b484f72413c4a113b1d2882a8f5
#
_entry.id   b8d28b484f72413c4a113b1d2882a8f5
#
_cell.length_a   1.000
_cell.length_b   1.000
_cell.length_c   1.000
_cell.angle_alpha   90.00
_cell.angle_beta   90.00
_cell.angle_gamma   90.00
#
_symmetry.space_group_name_H-M   'P 1'
#
loop_
_entity.id
_entity.type
_entity.pdbx_description
1 polymer ?
#
loop_
_entity_poly.entity_id
_entity_poly.type
_entity_poly.pdbx_seq_one_letter_code
_entity_poly.pdbx_strand_id
1 'polypeptide(L)'
;LGAGLNKERTAHTAVSELATRGWRVVPIHPRDSGATISGIPIRNEIEDGVELELVVLFLAPERARNAVRKLLLKNLDNPPLVWFQPGAEDDTAINWLKDAGWQTVYDDCIVKYAERKELNRIPSLVPWFRQIQDADDSGCSIWSVHEVEEDANLPVSELEWIGDLIDLQLSNQIIPTYIRGLKENNETIENCARRLAN
;
A
#
# COMPACT_ATOMS: atom_id res chain seq x y z
N LEU A 1 -4.72 2.98 5.49
CA LEU A 1 -3.89 2.57 6.62
C LEU A 1 -4.73 1.79 7.63
N GLY A 2 -4.19 0.68 8.20
CA GLY A 2 -4.90 -0.17 9.15
C GLY A 2 -5.64 -1.35 8.51
N ALA A 3 -5.50 -1.58 7.21
CA ALA A 3 -6.08 -2.70 6.50
C ALA A 3 -5.21 -3.95 6.63
N GLY A 4 -5.58 -4.83 7.53
CA GLY A 4 -4.93 -6.10 7.81
C GLY A 4 -5.84 -7.30 7.58
N LEU A 5 -5.42 -8.47 8.02
CA LEU A 5 -6.06 -9.77 7.75
C LEU A 5 -7.38 -10.04 8.47
N ASN A 6 -7.71 -9.25 9.49
CA ASN A 6 -8.95 -9.46 10.23
C ASN A 6 -10.16 -9.12 9.35
N LYS A 7 -10.86 -10.16 8.86
CA LYS A 7 -12.01 -10.08 7.96
C LYS A 7 -13.24 -9.39 8.57
N GLU A 8 -13.33 -9.31 9.90
CA GLU A 8 -14.42 -8.62 10.60
C GLU A 8 -14.24 -7.10 10.63
N ARG A 9 -13.05 -6.60 10.25
CA ARG A 9 -12.78 -5.18 10.21
C ARG A 9 -13.19 -4.57 8.88
N THR A 10 -13.86 -3.43 8.94
CA THR A 10 -14.25 -2.64 7.76
C THR A 10 -13.06 -2.26 6.88
N ALA A 11 -11.87 -2.12 7.46
CA ALA A 11 -10.63 -1.87 6.72
C ALA A 11 -10.28 -3.02 5.76
N HIS A 12 -10.53 -4.28 6.16
CA HIS A 12 -10.28 -5.45 5.32
C HIS A 12 -11.25 -5.47 4.12
N THR A 13 -12.55 -5.36 4.38
CA THR A 13 -13.56 -5.40 3.31
C THR A 13 -13.46 -4.22 2.35
N ALA A 14 -13.09 -3.04 2.86
CA ALA A 14 -12.90 -1.85 2.03
C ALA A 14 -11.82 -2.03 0.95
N VAL A 15 -10.79 -2.84 1.19
CA VAL A 15 -9.76 -3.13 0.17
C VAL A 15 -10.40 -3.80 -1.04
N SER A 16 -11.15 -4.88 -0.83
CA SER A 16 -11.81 -5.62 -1.90
C SER A 16 -12.88 -4.78 -2.61
N GLU A 17 -13.69 -4.04 -1.83
CA GLU A 17 -14.77 -3.21 -2.39
C GLU A 17 -14.26 -2.06 -3.26
N LEU A 18 -13.18 -1.39 -2.86
CA LEU A 18 -12.57 -0.33 -3.67
C LEU A 18 -11.84 -0.91 -4.90
N ALA A 19 -11.15 -2.03 -4.74
CA ALA A 19 -10.48 -2.71 -5.85
C ALA A 19 -11.48 -3.17 -6.92
N THR A 20 -12.64 -3.71 -6.52
CA THR A 20 -13.73 -4.09 -7.45
C THR A 20 -14.27 -2.91 -8.24
N ARG A 21 -14.16 -1.68 -7.70
CA ARG A 21 -14.49 -0.43 -8.39
C ARG A 21 -13.37 0.08 -9.30
N GLY A 22 -12.29 -0.68 -9.44
CA GLY A 22 -11.15 -0.35 -10.30
C GLY A 22 -10.14 0.61 -9.68
N TRP A 23 -10.17 0.80 -8.36
CA TRP A 23 -9.17 1.61 -7.68
C TRP A 23 -7.89 0.78 -7.47
N ARG A 24 -6.72 1.36 -7.68
CA ARG A 24 -5.48 0.79 -7.18
C ARG A 24 -5.44 1.01 -5.67
N VAL A 25 -5.58 -0.07 -4.92
CA VAL A 25 -5.60 -0.04 -3.47
C VAL A 25 -4.29 -0.57 -2.92
N VAL A 26 -3.70 0.16 -1.98
CA VAL A 26 -2.45 -0.21 -1.31
C VAL A 26 -2.73 -0.38 0.19
N PRO A 27 -3.06 -1.60 0.64
CA PRO A 27 -3.30 -1.86 2.05
C PRO A 27 -1.99 -1.76 2.84
N ILE A 28 -2.03 -1.03 3.96
CA ILE A 28 -0.89 -0.85 4.86
C ILE A 28 -1.23 -1.39 6.24
N HIS A 29 -0.48 -2.39 6.70
CA HIS A 29 -0.59 -2.93 8.05
C HIS A 29 0.74 -3.55 8.51
N PRO A 30 1.49 -2.91 9.43
CA PRO A 30 2.85 -3.34 9.77
C PRO A 30 2.99 -4.79 10.26
N ARG A 31 1.97 -5.33 10.96
CA ARG A 31 2.02 -6.71 11.47
C ARG A 31 1.62 -7.76 10.46
N ASP A 32 0.84 -7.38 9.45
CA ASP A 32 0.27 -8.31 8.47
C ASP A 32 0.92 -8.12 7.09
N SER A 33 1.98 -7.30 7.02
CA SER A 33 2.76 -7.09 5.79
C SER A 33 3.37 -8.40 5.29
N GLY A 34 3.43 -8.56 3.99
CA GLY A 34 3.86 -9.82 3.34
C GLY A 34 2.72 -10.77 2.99
N ALA A 35 1.52 -10.55 3.55
CA ALA A 35 0.30 -11.25 3.21
C ALA A 35 -0.53 -10.46 2.18
N THR A 36 -1.68 -11.01 1.78
CA THR A 36 -2.58 -10.38 0.82
C THR A 36 -4.00 -10.25 1.35
N ILE A 37 -4.75 -9.32 0.76
CA ILE A 37 -6.21 -9.24 0.85
C ILE A 37 -6.74 -9.33 -0.58
N SER A 38 -7.42 -10.41 -0.92
CA SER A 38 -7.93 -10.63 -2.29
C SER A 38 -6.82 -10.50 -3.36
N GLY A 39 -5.65 -11.11 -3.12
CA GLY A 39 -4.48 -11.04 -4.01
C GLY A 39 -3.76 -9.69 -4.00
N ILE A 40 -4.19 -8.71 -3.20
CA ILE A 40 -3.55 -7.40 -3.10
C ILE A 40 -2.56 -7.41 -1.93
N PRO A 41 -1.26 -7.18 -2.16
CA PRO A 41 -0.25 -7.31 -1.13
C PRO A 41 -0.37 -6.22 -0.06
N ILE A 42 -0.25 -6.62 1.21
CA ILE A 42 -0.22 -5.72 2.36
C ILE A 42 1.22 -5.23 2.55
N ARG A 43 1.45 -3.90 2.49
CA ARG A 43 2.75 -3.30 2.72
C ARG A 43 2.94 -2.97 4.19
N ASN A 44 4.20 -2.87 4.58
CA ASN A 44 4.59 -2.42 5.93
C ASN A 44 4.32 -0.93 6.12
N GLU A 45 4.63 -0.14 5.10
CA GLU A 45 4.53 1.32 5.11
C GLU A 45 4.18 1.87 3.72
N ILE A 46 4.03 3.18 3.65
CA ILE A 46 3.83 3.89 2.39
C ILE A 46 5.17 3.99 1.66
N GLU A 47 5.23 3.49 0.43
CA GLU A 47 6.39 3.56 -0.43
C GLU A 47 6.80 5.01 -0.74
N ASP A 48 8.08 5.32 -0.59
CA ASP A 48 8.64 6.63 -0.96
C ASP A 48 8.85 6.70 -2.48
N GLY A 49 8.48 7.82 -3.08
CA GLY A 49 8.59 8.05 -4.53
C GLY A 49 7.33 7.63 -5.31
N VAL A 50 6.37 6.97 -4.67
CA VAL A 50 5.07 6.63 -5.27
C VAL A 50 4.06 7.71 -4.95
N GLU A 51 3.43 8.28 -5.97
CA GLU A 51 2.39 9.29 -5.78
C GLU A 51 1.13 8.70 -5.16
N LEU A 52 0.55 9.44 -4.21
CA LEU A 52 -0.68 9.10 -3.52
C LEU A 52 -1.77 10.12 -3.87
N GLU A 53 -2.91 9.66 -4.37
CA GLU A 53 -4.09 10.52 -4.54
C GLU A 53 -4.89 10.65 -3.24
N LEU A 54 -4.97 9.54 -2.48
CA LEU A 54 -5.84 9.44 -1.32
C LEU A 54 -5.19 8.55 -0.24
N VAL A 55 -5.22 9.01 1.00
CA VAL A 55 -4.85 8.21 2.17
C VAL A 55 -6.08 8.04 3.05
N VAL A 56 -6.54 6.79 3.22
CA VAL A 56 -7.69 6.46 4.07
C VAL A 56 -7.21 5.89 5.40
N LEU A 57 -7.70 6.46 6.51
CA LEU A 57 -7.32 6.10 7.87
C LEU A 57 -8.41 5.23 8.52
N PHE A 58 -8.16 3.92 8.64
CA PHE A 58 -8.94 2.96 9.42
C PHE A 58 -8.24 2.69 10.75
N LEU A 59 -7.99 3.73 11.52
CA LEU A 59 -7.18 3.69 12.74
C LEU A 59 -7.94 4.30 13.91
N ALA A 60 -7.60 3.91 15.12
CA ALA A 60 -8.07 4.65 16.29
C ALA A 60 -7.47 6.08 16.28
N PRO A 61 -8.15 7.11 16.84
CA PRO A 61 -7.76 8.52 16.73
C PRO A 61 -6.29 8.80 17.03
N GLU A 62 -5.76 8.25 18.13
CA GLU A 62 -4.34 8.42 18.49
C GLU A 62 -3.39 7.85 17.43
N ARG A 63 -3.73 6.68 16.84
CA ARG A 63 -2.93 6.08 15.75
C ARG A 63 -3.06 6.88 14.46
N ALA A 64 -4.25 7.41 14.16
CA ALA A 64 -4.48 8.31 13.05
C ALA A 64 -3.63 9.57 13.16
N ARG A 65 -3.56 10.19 14.35
CA ARG A 65 -2.67 11.33 14.64
C ARG A 65 -1.20 10.99 14.35
N ASN A 66 -0.72 9.83 14.82
CA ASN A 66 0.64 9.40 14.56
C ASN A 66 0.91 9.15 13.06
N ALA A 67 -0.06 8.60 12.32
CA ALA A 67 0.03 8.41 10.88
C ALA A 67 0.10 9.75 10.14
N VAL A 68 -0.76 10.69 10.48
CA VAL A 68 -0.76 12.05 9.90
C VAL A 68 0.58 12.75 10.16
N ARG A 69 1.12 12.67 11.38
CA ARG A 69 2.44 13.22 11.67
C ARG A 69 3.52 12.67 10.75
N LYS A 70 3.52 11.35 10.53
CA LYS A 70 4.47 10.70 9.63
C LYS A 70 4.30 11.15 8.18
N LEU A 71 3.05 11.29 7.71
CA LEU A 71 2.75 11.77 6.36
C LEU A 71 3.27 13.20 6.15
N LEU A 72 3.02 14.10 7.09
CA LEU A 72 3.49 15.49 7.01
C LEU A 72 5.02 15.61 6.98
N LEU A 73 5.74 14.68 7.62
CA LEU A 73 7.19 14.63 7.61
C LEU A 73 7.79 14.12 6.28
N LYS A 74 6.99 13.52 5.41
CA LYS A 74 7.47 13.01 4.11
C LYS A 74 7.71 14.10 3.06
N ASN A 75 7.32 15.35 3.32
CA ASN A 75 7.49 16.49 2.38
C ASN A 75 7.06 16.15 0.95
N LEU A 76 5.81 15.68 0.80
CA LEU A 76 5.28 15.29 -0.50
C LEU A 76 5.03 16.52 -1.38
N ASP A 77 5.53 16.53 -2.62
CA ASP A 77 5.31 17.60 -3.59
C ASP A 77 3.82 17.77 -3.92
N ASN A 78 3.08 16.64 -3.99
CA ASN A 78 1.66 16.59 -4.22
C ASN A 78 0.97 15.93 -3.01
N PRO A 79 0.49 16.71 -2.02
CA PRO A 79 -0.18 16.17 -0.86
C PRO A 79 -1.46 15.40 -1.23
N PRO A 80 -1.65 14.15 -0.75
CA PRO A 80 -2.88 13.41 -0.98
C PRO A 80 -4.05 14.00 -0.20
N LEU A 81 -5.26 13.71 -0.65
CA LEU A 81 -6.45 13.87 0.18
C LEU A 81 -6.38 12.87 1.36
N VAL A 82 -6.56 13.35 2.59
CA VAL A 82 -6.59 12.48 3.77
C VAL A 82 -8.03 12.25 4.21
N TRP A 83 -8.47 11.00 4.23
CA TRP A 83 -9.81 10.59 4.60
C TRP A 83 -9.80 9.86 5.94
N PHE A 84 -10.42 10.46 6.94
CA PHE A 84 -10.68 9.80 8.22
C PHE A 84 -11.97 8.99 8.11
N GLN A 85 -11.88 7.68 8.30
CA GLN A 85 -13.08 6.85 8.43
C GLN A 85 -13.81 7.16 9.75
N PRO A 86 -15.14 7.00 9.81
CA PRO A 86 -15.90 7.22 11.02
C PRO A 86 -15.28 6.51 12.24
N GLY A 87 -14.93 7.28 13.27
CA GLY A 87 -14.23 6.82 14.48
C GLY A 87 -12.70 6.89 14.41
N ALA A 88 -12.13 7.39 13.30
CA ALA A 88 -10.69 7.67 13.18
C ALA A 88 -10.35 9.15 13.36
N GLU A 89 -11.35 10.00 13.51
CA GLU A 89 -11.19 11.43 13.59
C GLU A 89 -10.36 11.84 14.81
N ASP A 90 -9.42 12.73 14.61
CA ASP A 90 -8.59 13.35 15.65
C ASP A 90 -8.42 14.84 15.35
N ASP A 91 -8.96 15.68 16.20
CA ASP A 91 -8.97 17.12 16.00
C ASP A 91 -7.56 17.71 15.82
N THR A 92 -6.58 17.17 16.54
CA THR A 92 -5.19 17.62 16.43
C THR A 92 -4.61 17.29 15.05
N ALA A 93 -4.84 16.07 14.57
CA ALA A 93 -4.40 15.64 13.25
C ALA A 93 -5.08 16.44 12.13
N ILE A 94 -6.38 16.66 12.24
CA ILE A 94 -7.17 17.47 11.29
C ILE A 94 -6.63 18.90 11.23
N ASN A 95 -6.36 19.52 12.38
CA ASN A 95 -5.79 20.86 12.44
C ASN A 95 -4.39 20.92 11.81
N TRP A 96 -3.52 19.95 12.09
CA TRP A 96 -2.19 19.89 11.46
C TRP A 96 -2.26 19.81 9.93
N LEU A 97 -3.16 19.00 9.39
CA LEU A 97 -3.36 18.89 7.94
C LEU A 97 -3.88 20.19 7.35
N LYS A 98 -4.84 20.83 8.03
CA LYS A 98 -5.40 22.12 7.63
C LYS A 98 -4.33 23.22 7.62
N ASP A 99 -3.52 23.31 8.67
CA ASP A 99 -2.44 24.29 8.78
C ASP A 99 -1.35 24.08 7.69
N ALA A 100 -1.13 22.81 7.30
CA ALA A 100 -0.25 22.45 6.20
C ALA A 100 -0.90 22.63 4.79
N GLY A 101 -2.16 23.02 4.69
CA GLY A 101 -2.88 23.22 3.44
C GLY A 101 -3.36 21.93 2.76
N TRP A 102 -3.37 20.80 3.48
CA TRP A 102 -3.84 19.53 2.93
C TRP A 102 -5.36 19.42 2.97
N GLN A 103 -5.92 18.76 1.96
CA GLN A 103 -7.36 18.48 1.93
C GLN A 103 -7.70 17.30 2.84
N THR A 104 -8.80 17.41 3.59
CA THR A 104 -9.27 16.39 4.51
C THR A 104 -10.76 16.12 4.35
N VAL A 105 -11.16 14.87 4.55
CA VAL A 105 -12.56 14.46 4.69
C VAL A 105 -12.71 13.65 5.97
N TYR A 106 -13.79 13.88 6.68
CA TYR A 106 -14.20 13.16 7.91
C TYR A 106 -15.71 13.06 7.97
N ASP A 107 -16.25 12.33 8.94
CA ASP A 107 -17.69 12.07 9.11
C ASP A 107 -18.36 11.32 7.95
N ASP A 108 -17.61 10.68 7.06
CA ASP A 108 -18.16 9.87 5.98
C ASP A 108 -17.33 8.61 5.72
N CYS A 109 -17.97 7.55 5.22
CA CYS A 109 -17.32 6.31 4.86
C CYS A 109 -16.92 6.34 3.38
N ILE A 110 -15.61 6.15 3.08
CA ILE A 110 -15.10 6.20 1.70
C ILE A 110 -15.79 5.20 0.77
N VAL A 111 -16.11 3.99 1.24
CA VAL A 111 -16.79 2.97 0.45
C VAL A 111 -18.20 3.42 0.07
N LYS A 112 -18.97 3.88 1.08
CA LYS A 112 -20.32 4.40 0.85
C LYS A 112 -20.33 5.67 0.01
N TYR A 113 -19.31 6.51 0.16
CA TYR A 113 -19.14 7.69 -0.67
C TYR A 113 -18.87 7.32 -2.13
N ALA A 114 -17.93 6.39 -2.37
CA ALA A 114 -17.62 5.91 -3.71
C ALA A 114 -18.83 5.25 -4.38
N GLU A 115 -19.64 4.52 -3.61
CA GLU A 115 -20.90 3.95 -4.07
C GLU A 115 -21.92 5.02 -4.46
N ARG A 116 -22.23 5.96 -3.55
CA ARG A 116 -23.21 7.04 -3.81
C ARG A 116 -22.83 7.95 -4.97
N LYS A 117 -21.52 8.10 -5.22
CA LYS A 117 -20.99 8.96 -6.28
C LYS A 117 -20.61 8.20 -7.54
N GLU A 118 -20.88 6.88 -7.58
CA GLU A 118 -20.56 6.01 -8.70
C GLU A 118 -19.11 6.15 -9.18
N LEU A 119 -18.18 6.29 -8.22
CA LEU A 119 -16.77 6.50 -8.51
C LEU A 119 -16.11 5.17 -8.92
N ASN A 120 -16.31 4.79 -10.17
CA ASN A 120 -15.71 3.61 -10.75
C ASN A 120 -14.54 4.00 -11.66
N ARG A 121 -13.50 3.18 -11.67
CA ARG A 121 -12.31 3.29 -12.55
C ARG A 121 -12.16 2.00 -13.34
N ILE A 122 -11.35 2.03 -14.37
CA ILE A 122 -10.98 0.81 -15.10
C ILE A 122 -9.98 0.06 -14.22
N PRO A 123 -10.23 -1.22 -13.88
CA PRO A 123 -9.28 -2.00 -13.11
C PRO A 123 -7.92 -2.06 -13.80
N SER A 124 -6.87 -1.73 -13.07
CA SER A 124 -5.49 -1.91 -13.49
C SER A 124 -4.87 -2.97 -12.60
N LEU A 125 -5.12 -4.22 -12.93
CA LEU A 125 -4.54 -5.36 -12.23
C LEU A 125 -3.11 -5.54 -12.72
N VAL A 126 -2.16 -5.52 -11.79
CA VAL A 126 -0.73 -5.67 -12.07
C VAL A 126 -0.14 -6.76 -11.18
N PRO A 127 0.89 -7.49 -11.64
CA PRO A 127 1.57 -8.46 -10.80
C PRO A 127 2.19 -7.77 -9.59
N TRP A 128 2.43 -8.54 -8.54
CA TRP A 128 3.12 -8.08 -7.35
C TRP A 128 4.32 -8.96 -7.03
N PHE A 129 5.21 -8.45 -6.21
CA PHE A 129 6.54 -9.01 -5.98
C PHE A 129 6.85 -9.00 -4.50
N ARG A 130 7.66 -9.96 -4.07
CA ARG A 130 8.09 -10.07 -2.68
C ARG A 130 9.54 -10.54 -2.59
N GLN A 131 10.29 -9.96 -1.68
CA GLN A 131 11.59 -10.44 -1.26
C GLN A 131 11.54 -10.82 0.21
N ILE A 132 11.99 -12.01 0.51
CA ILE A 132 12.11 -12.55 1.87
C ILE A 132 13.54 -13.07 2.07
N GLN A 133 14.02 -13.05 3.29
CA GLN A 133 15.26 -13.72 3.66
C GLN A 133 15.03 -15.24 3.65
N ASP A 134 16.00 -15.99 3.15
CA ASP A 134 15.92 -17.45 3.18
C ASP A 134 16.08 -17.98 4.60
N ALA A 135 15.32 -19.02 4.93
CA ALA A 135 15.30 -19.63 6.26
C ALA A 135 16.49 -20.56 6.53
N ASP A 136 17.41 -20.72 5.58
CA ASP A 136 18.53 -21.67 5.65
C ASP A 136 19.82 -21.12 6.30
N ASP A 137 19.74 -19.97 6.98
CA ASP A 137 20.87 -19.26 7.58
C ASP A 137 22.01 -18.87 6.59
N SER A 138 21.77 -18.98 5.27
CA SER A 138 22.74 -18.61 4.23
C SER A 138 22.90 -17.08 4.12
N GLY A 139 21.95 -16.32 4.64
CA GLY A 139 21.84 -14.88 4.43
C GLY A 139 21.41 -14.50 3.00
N CYS A 140 20.97 -15.47 2.20
CA CYS A 140 20.43 -15.26 0.88
C CYS A 140 18.98 -14.75 0.96
N SER A 141 18.55 -14.02 -0.07
CA SER A 141 17.17 -13.57 -0.20
C SER A 141 16.48 -14.27 -1.36
N ILE A 142 15.21 -14.60 -1.19
CA ILE A 142 14.35 -15.19 -2.21
C ILE A 142 13.47 -14.09 -2.80
N TRP A 143 13.58 -13.87 -4.10
CA TRP A 143 12.73 -13.01 -4.88
C TRP A 143 11.58 -13.81 -5.50
N SER A 144 10.34 -13.37 -5.31
CA SER A 144 9.13 -14.05 -5.82
C SER A 144 8.26 -13.09 -6.63
N VAL A 145 7.68 -13.63 -7.70
CA VAL A 145 6.69 -12.95 -8.54
C VAL A 145 5.35 -13.66 -8.36
N HIS A 146 4.30 -12.89 -8.18
CA HIS A 146 2.94 -13.36 -8.01
C HIS A 146 2.03 -12.74 -9.05
N GLU A 147 1.17 -13.56 -9.62
CA GLU A 147 0.17 -13.07 -10.55
C GLU A 147 -0.97 -12.35 -9.82
N VAL A 148 -1.76 -11.65 -10.59
CA VAL A 148 -2.93 -10.95 -10.10
C VAL A 148 -3.87 -11.94 -9.40
N GLU A 149 -4.40 -11.53 -8.24
CA GLU A 149 -5.31 -12.33 -7.42
C GLU A 149 -4.69 -13.55 -6.73
N GLU A 150 -3.40 -13.83 -6.90
CA GLU A 150 -2.74 -14.85 -6.11
C GLU A 150 -2.60 -14.42 -4.64
N ASP A 151 -3.05 -15.29 -3.75
CA ASP A 151 -2.84 -15.07 -2.32
C ASP A 151 -1.50 -15.66 -1.88
N ALA A 152 -0.70 -14.85 -1.17
CA ALA A 152 0.47 -15.34 -0.49
C ALA A 152 0.09 -15.99 0.83
N ASN A 153 0.69 -17.15 1.11
CA ASN A 153 0.71 -17.72 2.45
C ASN A 153 1.46 -16.78 3.42
N LEU A 154 0.93 -16.68 4.59
CA LEU A 154 1.10 -15.65 5.56
C LEU A 154 2.25 -15.52 6.42
N PRO A 155 2.16 -14.51 7.38
CA PRO A 155 3.13 -13.41 7.41
C PRO A 155 4.51 -13.99 7.55
N VAL A 156 5.39 -13.55 6.69
CA VAL A 156 6.77 -13.97 6.70
C VAL A 156 7.50 -13.09 7.69
N SER A 157 8.06 -13.68 8.74
CA SER A 157 8.82 -12.98 9.78
C SER A 157 10.05 -12.25 9.22
N GLU A 158 10.46 -12.61 8.01
CA GLU A 158 11.71 -12.17 7.36
C GLU A 158 11.45 -11.42 6.06
N LEU A 159 10.32 -10.70 6.01
CA LEU A 159 9.97 -9.87 4.87
C LEU A 159 10.97 -8.70 4.74
N GLU A 160 11.63 -8.63 3.59
CA GLU A 160 12.51 -7.53 3.25
C GLU A 160 11.79 -6.46 2.44
N TRP A 161 10.93 -6.87 1.50
CA TRP A 161 10.13 -5.96 0.69
C TRP A 161 8.91 -6.66 0.08
N ILE A 162 7.83 -5.89 -0.14
CA ILE A 162 6.64 -6.30 -0.89
C ILE A 162 6.00 -5.09 -1.57
N GLY A 163 5.61 -5.26 -2.84
CA GLY A 163 4.92 -4.22 -3.61
C GLY A 163 4.40 -4.73 -4.93
N ASP A 164 3.64 -3.90 -5.63
CA ASP A 164 3.19 -4.19 -6.99
C ASP A 164 4.16 -3.63 -8.06
N LEU A 165 3.82 -3.81 -9.33
CA LEU A 165 4.64 -3.34 -10.45
C LEU A 165 4.86 -1.82 -10.40
N ILE A 166 3.90 -1.05 -9.92
CA ILE A 166 4.03 0.40 -9.82
C ILE A 166 5.00 0.78 -8.70
N ASP A 167 4.91 0.09 -7.55
CA ASP A 167 5.89 0.26 -6.47
C ASP A 167 7.30 -0.08 -6.98
N LEU A 168 7.45 -1.19 -7.71
CA LEU A 168 8.73 -1.59 -8.28
C LEU A 168 9.30 -0.56 -9.26
N GLN A 169 8.43 0.09 -10.04
CA GLN A 169 8.83 1.12 -11.00
C GLN A 169 9.24 2.44 -10.35
N LEU A 170 8.54 2.87 -9.30
CA LEU A 170 8.60 4.24 -8.80
C LEU A 170 9.22 4.39 -7.40
N SER A 171 9.17 3.34 -6.56
CA SER A 171 9.67 3.42 -5.19
C SER A 171 11.17 3.76 -5.14
N ASN A 172 11.54 4.63 -4.21
CA ASN A 172 12.93 5.00 -3.93
C ASN A 172 13.58 4.10 -2.86
N GLN A 173 12.90 3.04 -2.42
CA GLN A 173 13.48 2.07 -1.51
C GLN A 173 14.63 1.28 -2.15
N ILE A 174 15.46 0.67 -1.31
CA ILE A 174 16.70 -0.02 -1.74
C ILE A 174 16.39 -1.13 -2.72
N ILE A 175 15.44 -2.03 -2.39
CA ILE A 175 15.14 -3.22 -3.22
C ILE A 175 14.59 -2.83 -4.59
N PRO A 176 13.53 -2.01 -4.74
CA PRO A 176 13.08 -1.55 -6.05
C PRO A 176 14.18 -0.88 -6.87
N THR A 177 15.01 -0.05 -6.23
CA THR A 177 16.13 0.62 -6.90
C THR A 177 17.16 -0.37 -7.39
N TYR A 178 17.51 -1.37 -6.60
CA TYR A 178 18.43 -2.44 -6.98
C TYR A 178 17.88 -3.25 -8.16
N ILE A 179 16.62 -3.69 -8.12
CA ILE A 179 15.98 -4.46 -9.20
C ILE A 179 15.98 -3.64 -10.52
N ARG A 180 15.67 -2.34 -10.45
CA ARG A 180 15.75 -1.47 -11.64
C ARG A 180 17.16 -1.37 -12.20
N GLY A 181 18.19 -1.39 -11.33
CA GLY A 181 19.60 -1.38 -11.73
C GLY A 181 20.07 -2.64 -12.46
N LEU A 182 19.36 -3.75 -12.29
CA LEU A 182 19.67 -5.03 -12.96
C LEU A 182 19.00 -5.19 -14.33
N LYS A 183 18.22 -4.19 -14.75
CA LYS A 183 17.49 -4.21 -16.02
C LYS A 183 18.45 -4.19 -17.20
N GLU A 184 18.27 -5.10 -18.15
CA GLU A 184 19.02 -5.15 -19.41
C GLU A 184 18.48 -4.14 -20.44
N ASN A 185 19.25 -3.92 -21.50
CA ASN A 185 18.84 -3.02 -22.59
C ASN A 185 17.54 -3.54 -23.25
N ASN A 186 16.56 -2.66 -23.41
CA ASN A 186 15.23 -2.96 -23.98
C ASN A 186 14.35 -3.91 -23.15
N GLU A 187 14.74 -4.25 -21.94
CA GLU A 187 13.94 -5.06 -21.01
C GLU A 187 12.93 -4.15 -20.28
N THR A 188 11.69 -4.62 -20.07
CA THR A 188 10.76 -3.96 -19.15
C THR A 188 11.12 -4.30 -17.71
N ILE A 189 10.72 -3.47 -16.76
CA ILE A 189 10.98 -3.77 -15.35
C ILE A 189 10.25 -5.06 -14.91
N GLU A 190 9.08 -5.33 -15.46
CA GLU A 190 8.36 -6.58 -15.19
C GLU A 190 9.13 -7.79 -15.69
N ASN A 191 9.66 -7.76 -16.91
CA ASN A 191 10.46 -8.86 -17.47
C ASN A 191 11.75 -9.06 -16.65
N CYS A 192 12.40 -7.97 -16.24
CA CYS A 192 13.55 -8.03 -15.35
C CYS A 192 13.20 -8.74 -14.03
N ALA A 193 12.12 -8.32 -13.38
CA ALA A 193 11.69 -8.91 -12.12
C ALA A 193 11.32 -10.40 -12.25
N ARG A 194 10.69 -10.80 -13.37
CA ARG A 194 10.36 -12.19 -13.66
C ARG A 194 11.63 -13.03 -13.92
N ARG A 195 12.59 -12.49 -14.66
CA ARG A 195 13.89 -13.15 -14.92
C ARG A 195 14.68 -13.40 -13.63
N LEU A 196 14.60 -12.49 -12.68
CA LEU A 196 15.29 -12.61 -11.38
C LEU A 196 14.61 -13.62 -10.43
N ALA A 197 13.37 -14.01 -10.68
CA ALA A 197 12.63 -14.99 -9.89
C ALA A 197 12.84 -16.45 -10.36
N ASN A 198 13.48 -16.68 -11.50
CA ASN A 198 13.68 -18.00 -12.13
C ASN A 198 15.06 -18.60 -11.81
#